data_5e5f39644d1a202461d1dd8187c70fc6
#
_entry.id   5e5f39644d1a202461d1dd8187c70fc6
#
_cell.length_a   1.000
_cell.length_b   1.000
_cell.length_c   1.000
_cell.angle_alpha   90.00
_cell.angle_beta   90.00
_cell.angle_gamma   90.00
#
_symmetry.space_group_name_H-M   'P 1'
#
loop_
_entity.id
_entity.type
_entity.pdbx_description
1 polymer ?
#
loop_
_entity_poly.entity_id
_entity_poly.type
_entity_poly.pdbx_seq_one_letter_code
_entity_poly.pdbx_strand_id
1 'polypeptide(L)'
;MANNIGLDFGTTYSVISRIKQLDRDETGKVIKCELEACLPGEGVLSPCQDSLVLKKNDNSLEFGSLARESTGRKGSILYKGFKMMLAETDEKVLKARGYTHEYTPERIIKEFIDDILKKYMETYQIDGNLDKVVIGVPEIWFKKVSTIDCRTKLENIVSSLPYVNKVELVSEPAAACAYFVNNFKKENHYSFKGKVLIIDYGGGTLDIALCDVREKGEFSEVSVMERCGAGLNEEGYIGKAGVAFIEEIVKLALSPTGLSGNEIINNRKFYKCAASVENALMLKMKDIKNTFDFVEIFNRESINDEFYSIEFDDEPYSVTYGMLAKAYNKVISPVLGQKLGEMLDYINTHNITVDKIISVGGFCNFYLTQAQIEDAFARGAGDSRFSDAISDKRECEKAISYGAALIAEDIISFKHLSPYYLGFGKGSDKELKKAYYIIKKGDVIDCDKPVFVKNPDGTDTLFIAKKIPLFVFNLDDSCEKESALWGEPLGEYQKMLELRPLESWQRYKLGISLDKSMIITLHKQIVDVNNPNEVYEEGHVRLDEIYAILGNMIEERRN
;
A
#
# COMPACT_ATOMS: atom_id res chain seq x y z
N MET A 1 -22.31 14.43 -12.95
CA MET A 1 -21.38 14.23 -11.81
C MET A 1 -20.04 13.86 -12.40
N ALA A 2 -18.95 14.22 -11.74
CA ALA A 2 -17.64 13.72 -12.14
C ALA A 2 -17.60 12.18 -11.99
N ASN A 3 -16.88 11.51 -12.89
CA ASN A 3 -16.72 10.06 -12.86
C ASN A 3 -15.50 9.70 -11.97
N ASN A 4 -15.62 9.99 -10.68
CA ASN A 4 -14.57 9.73 -9.69
C ASN A 4 -14.80 8.39 -9.00
N ILE A 5 -13.74 7.61 -8.84
CA ILE A 5 -13.80 6.29 -8.19
C ILE A 5 -12.67 6.08 -7.20
N GLY A 6 -12.93 5.21 -6.22
CA GLY A 6 -11.93 4.59 -5.36
C GLY A 6 -11.70 3.15 -5.74
N LEU A 7 -10.46 2.75 -5.85
CA LEU A 7 -10.04 1.39 -6.14
C LEU A 7 -9.20 0.85 -4.98
N ASP A 8 -9.69 -0.18 -4.33
CA ASP A 8 -8.87 -1.08 -3.55
C ASP A 8 -8.29 -2.14 -4.49
N PHE A 9 -7.03 -1.97 -4.86
CA PHE A 9 -6.29 -2.95 -5.65
C PHE A 9 -5.60 -3.93 -4.70
N GLY A 10 -6.35 -4.91 -4.22
CA GLY A 10 -5.86 -5.88 -3.24
C GLY A 10 -5.05 -7.04 -3.84
N THR A 11 -4.27 -7.71 -2.99
CA THR A 11 -3.47 -8.88 -3.39
C THR A 11 -4.34 -10.10 -3.72
N THR A 12 -5.48 -10.24 -3.03
CA THR A 12 -6.41 -11.37 -3.20
C THR A 12 -7.69 -10.94 -3.89
N TYR A 13 -8.26 -9.81 -3.48
CA TYR A 13 -9.49 -9.24 -4.03
C TYR A 13 -9.29 -7.76 -4.32
N SER A 14 -9.96 -7.29 -5.36
CA SER A 14 -10.03 -5.86 -5.70
C SER A 14 -11.47 -5.38 -5.67
N VAL A 15 -11.68 -4.14 -5.23
CA VAL A 15 -13.01 -3.52 -5.09
C VAL A 15 -12.98 -2.11 -5.67
N ILE A 16 -13.94 -1.81 -6.56
CA ILE A 16 -14.21 -0.46 -7.01
C ILE A 16 -15.38 0.11 -6.21
N SER A 17 -15.26 1.35 -5.79
CA SER A 17 -16.34 2.08 -5.12
C SER A 17 -16.51 3.48 -5.68
N ARG A 18 -17.73 3.99 -5.59
CA ARG A 18 -18.07 5.36 -5.98
C ARG A 18 -19.02 5.99 -4.98
N ILE A 19 -19.22 7.29 -5.11
CA ILE A 19 -20.33 7.97 -4.45
C ILE A 19 -21.55 7.89 -5.36
N LYS A 20 -22.58 7.20 -4.87
CA LYS A 20 -23.86 7.03 -5.58
C LYS A 20 -24.72 8.28 -5.50
N GLN A 21 -24.71 8.92 -4.33
CA GLN A 21 -25.44 10.17 -4.10
C GLN A 21 -24.61 11.12 -3.22
N LEU A 22 -24.50 12.36 -3.67
CA LEU A 22 -23.83 13.43 -2.95
C LEU A 22 -24.70 14.68 -2.99
N ASP A 23 -25.25 15.04 -1.84
CA ASP A 23 -26.04 16.27 -1.68
C ASP A 23 -25.25 17.27 -0.84
N ARG A 24 -25.18 18.51 -1.31
CA ARG A 24 -24.53 19.61 -0.61
C ARG A 24 -25.54 20.74 -0.39
N ASP A 25 -25.42 21.46 0.72
CA ASP A 25 -26.19 22.68 0.96
C ASP A 25 -25.61 23.88 0.18
N GLU A 26 -26.24 25.03 0.35
CA GLU A 26 -25.85 26.28 -0.31
C GLU A 26 -24.45 26.78 0.06
N THR A 27 -23.90 26.27 1.19
CA THR A 27 -22.54 26.58 1.67
C THR A 27 -21.49 25.60 1.12
N GLY A 28 -21.93 24.54 0.43
CA GLY A 28 -21.07 23.45 -0.05
C GLY A 28 -20.86 22.32 0.95
N LYS A 29 -21.51 22.38 2.12
CA LYS A 29 -21.43 21.33 3.15
C LYS A 29 -22.16 20.07 2.70
N VAL A 30 -21.53 18.93 2.92
CA VAL A 30 -22.12 17.62 2.59
C VAL A 30 -23.27 17.32 3.57
N ILE A 31 -24.49 17.24 3.04
CA ILE A 31 -25.72 16.85 3.77
C ILE A 31 -25.90 15.34 3.69
N LYS A 32 -25.68 14.78 2.50
CA LYS A 32 -25.83 13.34 2.24
C LYS A 32 -24.68 12.82 1.40
N CYS A 33 -24.11 11.71 1.81
CA CYS A 33 -23.11 10.98 1.06
C CYS A 33 -23.44 9.48 1.15
N GLU A 34 -23.79 8.88 0.02
CA GLU A 34 -24.11 7.47 -0.09
C GLU A 34 -23.05 6.77 -0.94
N LEU A 35 -22.30 5.86 -0.31
CA LEU A 35 -21.27 5.06 -0.95
C LEU A 35 -21.86 3.80 -1.57
N GLU A 36 -21.29 3.38 -2.68
CA GLU A 36 -21.64 2.14 -3.37
C GLU A 36 -20.37 1.39 -3.78
N ALA A 37 -20.24 0.14 -3.32
CA ALA A 37 -19.25 -0.77 -3.87
C ALA A 37 -19.79 -1.40 -5.15
N CYS A 38 -19.05 -1.22 -6.23
CA CYS A 38 -19.50 -1.50 -7.58
C CYS A 38 -19.37 -2.99 -7.92
N LEU A 39 -20.41 -3.55 -8.54
CA LEU A 39 -20.38 -4.93 -9.03
C LEU A 39 -19.47 -5.03 -10.27
N PRO A 40 -18.64 -6.09 -10.38
CA PRO A 40 -17.69 -6.26 -11.48
C PRO A 40 -18.34 -6.75 -12.79
N GLY A 41 -19.67 -6.83 -12.88
CA GLY A 41 -20.41 -7.26 -14.06
C GLY A 41 -21.87 -7.59 -13.75
N GLU A 42 -22.69 -7.74 -14.81
CA GLU A 42 -24.08 -8.17 -14.68
C GLU A 42 -24.18 -9.59 -14.11
N GLY A 43 -25.11 -9.79 -13.17
CA GLY A 43 -25.35 -11.09 -12.54
C GLY A 43 -24.35 -11.48 -11.44
N VAL A 44 -23.34 -10.66 -11.18
CA VAL A 44 -22.40 -10.86 -10.08
C VAL A 44 -22.96 -10.27 -8.79
N LEU A 45 -22.96 -11.05 -7.72
CA LEU A 45 -23.57 -10.66 -6.44
C LEU A 45 -22.58 -10.03 -5.45
N SER A 46 -21.27 -10.18 -5.68
CA SER A 46 -20.23 -9.63 -4.81
C SER A 46 -19.45 -8.52 -5.51
N PRO A 47 -19.20 -7.39 -4.84
CA PRO A 47 -18.33 -6.34 -5.37
C PRO A 47 -16.84 -6.72 -5.34
N CYS A 48 -16.46 -7.76 -4.57
CA CYS A 48 -15.08 -8.24 -4.47
C CYS A 48 -14.74 -9.09 -5.70
N GLN A 49 -13.82 -8.61 -6.52
CA GLN A 49 -13.30 -9.34 -7.67
C GLN A 49 -11.97 -10.00 -7.32
N ASP A 50 -11.83 -11.28 -7.66
CA ASP A 50 -10.56 -12.00 -7.48
C ASP A 50 -9.42 -11.31 -8.23
N SER A 51 -8.32 -11.01 -7.54
CA SER A 51 -7.10 -10.48 -8.16
C SER A 51 -6.30 -11.63 -8.79
N LEU A 52 -6.88 -12.22 -9.84
CA LEU A 52 -6.34 -13.36 -10.58
C LEU A 52 -6.33 -13.08 -12.07
N VAL A 53 -5.24 -13.53 -12.74
CA VAL A 53 -5.12 -13.51 -14.20
C VAL A 53 -4.62 -14.87 -14.64
N LEU A 54 -5.38 -15.54 -15.53
CA LEU A 54 -4.99 -16.81 -16.13
C LEU A 54 -4.61 -16.60 -17.59
N LYS A 55 -3.35 -16.88 -17.91
CA LYS A 55 -2.88 -16.97 -19.29
C LYS A 55 -3.16 -18.39 -19.82
N LYS A 56 -3.92 -18.48 -20.91
CA LYS A 56 -4.19 -19.75 -21.60
C LYS A 56 -3.12 -20.08 -22.64
N ASN A 57 -3.19 -21.29 -23.21
CA ASN A 57 -2.26 -21.76 -24.22
C ASN A 57 -2.28 -20.95 -25.52
N ASP A 58 -3.40 -20.34 -25.84
CA ASP A 58 -3.58 -19.47 -27.01
C ASP A 58 -3.14 -18.01 -26.74
N ASN A 59 -2.49 -17.78 -25.58
CA ASN A 59 -2.08 -16.48 -25.08
C ASN A 59 -3.23 -15.53 -24.70
N SER A 60 -4.50 -15.95 -24.76
CA SER A 60 -5.60 -15.17 -24.22
C SER A 60 -5.56 -15.13 -22.69
N LEU A 61 -6.09 -14.03 -22.11
CA LEU A 61 -6.15 -13.83 -20.67
C LEU A 61 -7.60 -13.98 -20.19
N GLU A 62 -7.78 -14.61 -19.04
CA GLU A 62 -9.02 -14.64 -18.26
C GLU A 62 -8.77 -13.99 -16.91
N PHE A 63 -9.77 -13.29 -16.37
CA PHE A 63 -9.64 -12.47 -15.17
C PHE A 63 -10.65 -12.88 -14.09
N GLY A 64 -10.29 -12.65 -12.83
CA GLY A 64 -11.18 -12.82 -11.69
C GLY A 64 -11.70 -14.25 -11.52
N SER A 65 -13.01 -14.41 -11.32
CA SER A 65 -13.66 -15.70 -11.12
C SER A 65 -13.48 -16.66 -12.30
N LEU A 66 -13.49 -16.16 -13.54
CA LEU A 66 -13.23 -16.98 -14.73
C LEU A 66 -11.80 -17.57 -14.70
N ALA A 67 -10.81 -16.78 -14.29
CA ALA A 67 -9.45 -17.27 -14.11
C ALA A 67 -9.38 -18.36 -13.03
N ARG A 68 -10.12 -18.19 -11.93
CA ARG A 68 -10.23 -19.18 -10.85
C ARG A 68 -10.81 -20.50 -11.34
N GLU A 69 -11.93 -20.46 -12.04
CA GLU A 69 -12.65 -21.66 -12.57
C GLU A 69 -11.84 -22.41 -13.62
N SER A 70 -11.10 -21.68 -14.45
CA SER A 70 -10.29 -22.26 -15.54
C SER A 70 -8.91 -22.74 -15.07
N THR A 71 -8.56 -22.53 -13.82
CA THR A 71 -7.26 -22.94 -13.24
C THR A 71 -7.04 -24.45 -13.33
N GLY A 72 -5.81 -24.86 -13.61
CA GLY A 72 -5.41 -26.29 -13.68
C GLY A 72 -5.47 -26.90 -15.07
N ARG A 73 -5.86 -26.14 -16.11
CA ARG A 73 -5.76 -26.62 -17.52
C ARG A 73 -4.29 -26.75 -17.92
N LYS A 74 -3.97 -27.80 -18.65
CA LYS A 74 -2.60 -28.06 -19.10
C LYS A 74 -2.04 -26.90 -19.93
N GLY A 75 -0.88 -26.37 -19.53
CA GLY A 75 -0.18 -25.30 -20.23
C GLY A 75 -0.66 -23.89 -19.89
N SER A 76 -1.72 -23.72 -19.07
CA SER A 76 -2.10 -22.41 -18.55
C SER A 76 -1.20 -21.96 -17.40
N ILE A 77 -1.05 -20.65 -17.24
CA ILE A 77 -0.29 -20.02 -16.16
C ILE A 77 -1.23 -19.12 -15.38
N LEU A 78 -1.35 -19.34 -14.07
CA LEU A 78 -2.11 -18.49 -13.17
C LEU A 78 -1.18 -17.48 -12.49
N TYR A 79 -1.43 -16.18 -12.72
CA TYR A 79 -0.81 -15.09 -11.99
C TYR A 79 -1.69 -14.72 -10.80
N LYS A 80 -1.12 -14.79 -9.59
CA LYS A 80 -1.73 -14.36 -8.34
C LYS A 80 -0.75 -13.51 -7.54
N GLY A 81 -1.25 -12.63 -6.68
CA GLY A 81 -0.40 -11.75 -5.87
C GLY A 81 0.51 -10.84 -6.69
N PHE A 82 0.13 -10.55 -7.93
CA PHE A 82 0.93 -9.79 -8.88
C PHE A 82 1.17 -8.34 -8.45
N LYS A 83 0.30 -7.75 -7.62
CA LYS A 83 0.53 -6.46 -6.99
C LYS A 83 1.90 -6.41 -6.29
N MET A 84 2.22 -7.45 -5.51
CA MET A 84 3.47 -7.52 -4.76
C MET A 84 4.69 -7.78 -5.67
N MET A 85 4.47 -8.34 -6.86
CA MET A 85 5.53 -8.59 -7.83
C MET A 85 6.06 -7.33 -8.53
N LEU A 86 5.41 -6.17 -8.36
CA LEU A 86 5.96 -4.88 -8.83
C LEU A 86 7.33 -4.54 -8.21
N ALA A 87 7.58 -5.05 -7.00
CA ALA A 87 8.84 -4.84 -6.29
C ALA A 87 9.91 -5.88 -6.64
N GLU A 88 9.55 -6.95 -7.35
CA GLU A 88 10.46 -8.07 -7.61
C GLU A 88 11.37 -7.75 -8.80
N THR A 89 12.67 -7.89 -8.59
CA THR A 89 13.70 -7.68 -9.60
C THR A 89 14.50 -8.95 -9.93
N ASP A 90 14.40 -9.99 -9.09
CA ASP A 90 15.08 -11.27 -9.38
C ASP A 90 14.36 -12.03 -10.50
N GLU A 91 15.01 -12.10 -11.66
CA GLU A 91 14.49 -12.84 -12.82
C GLU A 91 14.21 -14.33 -12.52
N LYS A 92 14.93 -14.96 -11.60
CA LYS A 92 14.71 -16.36 -11.24
C LYS A 92 13.37 -16.52 -10.52
N VAL A 93 13.06 -15.58 -9.61
CA VAL A 93 11.78 -15.55 -8.89
C VAL A 93 10.64 -15.28 -9.88
N LEU A 94 10.78 -14.28 -10.75
CA LEU A 94 9.80 -13.96 -11.77
C LEU A 94 9.54 -15.14 -12.72
N LYS A 95 10.59 -15.78 -13.23
CA LYS A 95 10.48 -16.98 -14.10
C LYS A 95 9.82 -18.16 -13.38
N ALA A 96 10.15 -18.39 -12.10
CA ALA A 96 9.54 -19.46 -11.31
C ALA A 96 8.03 -19.27 -11.12
N ARG A 97 7.55 -18.01 -11.14
CA ARG A 97 6.13 -17.64 -11.09
C ARG A 97 5.46 -17.48 -12.46
N GLY A 98 6.17 -17.82 -13.55
CA GLY A 98 5.63 -17.83 -14.91
C GLY A 98 5.71 -16.49 -15.65
N TYR A 99 6.36 -15.47 -15.06
CA TYR A 99 6.61 -14.22 -15.76
C TYR A 99 7.65 -14.38 -16.86
N THR A 100 7.49 -13.59 -17.92
CA THR A 100 8.37 -13.58 -19.09
C THR A 100 8.60 -12.14 -19.52
N HIS A 101 9.49 -11.90 -20.50
CA HIS A 101 9.69 -10.56 -21.09
C HIS A 101 8.41 -9.98 -21.71
N GLU A 102 7.51 -10.84 -22.18
CA GLU A 102 6.22 -10.41 -22.75
C GLU A 102 5.16 -10.22 -21.66
N TYR A 103 5.14 -11.06 -20.63
CA TYR A 103 4.18 -11.04 -19.54
C TYR A 103 4.90 -10.67 -18.25
N THR A 104 5.23 -9.38 -18.10
CA THR A 104 5.85 -8.82 -16.90
C THR A 104 4.79 -8.55 -15.82
N PRO A 105 5.19 -8.34 -14.55
CA PRO A 105 4.25 -7.93 -13.51
C PRO A 105 3.45 -6.68 -13.90
N GLU A 106 4.11 -5.67 -14.48
CA GLU A 106 3.48 -4.42 -14.90
C GLU A 106 2.42 -4.67 -15.98
N ARG A 107 2.71 -5.52 -16.98
CA ARG A 107 1.73 -5.88 -18.00
C ARG A 107 0.54 -6.61 -17.41
N ILE A 108 0.76 -7.60 -16.55
CA ILE A 108 -0.34 -8.35 -15.91
C ILE A 108 -1.23 -7.42 -15.08
N ILE A 109 -0.65 -6.49 -14.33
CA ILE A 109 -1.39 -5.48 -13.57
C ILE A 109 -2.19 -4.57 -14.50
N LYS A 110 -1.58 -4.10 -15.58
CA LYS A 110 -2.26 -3.24 -16.56
C LYS A 110 -3.49 -3.94 -17.16
N GLU A 111 -3.32 -5.17 -17.64
CA GLU A 111 -4.41 -5.95 -18.24
C GLU A 111 -5.54 -6.22 -17.21
N PHE A 112 -5.18 -6.52 -15.96
CA PHE A 112 -6.16 -6.74 -14.90
C PHE A 112 -6.94 -5.46 -14.54
N ILE A 113 -6.23 -4.33 -14.35
CA ILE A 113 -6.88 -3.07 -14.01
C ILE A 113 -7.72 -2.56 -15.18
N ASP A 114 -7.24 -2.71 -16.41
CA ASP A 114 -8.00 -2.37 -17.62
C ASP A 114 -9.31 -3.17 -17.71
N ASP A 115 -9.26 -4.49 -17.44
CA ASP A 115 -10.45 -5.35 -17.41
C ASP A 115 -11.48 -4.91 -16.37
N ILE A 116 -11.06 -4.69 -15.13
CA ILE A 116 -12.00 -4.32 -14.06
C ILE A 116 -12.61 -2.92 -14.26
N LEU A 117 -11.82 -1.96 -14.76
CA LEU A 117 -12.31 -0.61 -15.02
C LEU A 117 -13.27 -0.59 -16.21
N LYS A 118 -13.00 -1.33 -17.29
CA LYS A 118 -13.92 -1.47 -18.42
C LYS A 118 -15.24 -2.11 -18.03
N LYS A 119 -15.19 -3.21 -17.28
CA LYS A 119 -16.40 -3.86 -16.74
C LYS A 119 -17.22 -2.91 -15.86
N TYR A 120 -16.54 -2.12 -15.03
CA TYR A 120 -17.19 -1.08 -14.23
C TYR A 120 -17.89 -0.06 -15.14
N MET A 121 -17.19 0.49 -16.14
CA MET A 121 -17.75 1.49 -17.04
C MET A 121 -18.94 0.94 -17.84
N GLU A 122 -18.84 -0.29 -18.32
CA GLU A 122 -19.93 -0.98 -19.02
C GLU A 122 -21.15 -1.21 -18.10
N THR A 123 -20.93 -1.78 -16.90
CA THR A 123 -22.01 -2.11 -15.94
C THR A 123 -22.78 -0.88 -15.50
N TYR A 124 -22.08 0.22 -15.29
CA TYR A 124 -22.67 1.48 -14.81
C TYR A 124 -22.94 2.49 -15.91
N GLN A 125 -22.80 2.09 -17.18
CA GLN A 125 -23.05 2.91 -18.38
C GLN A 125 -22.36 4.29 -18.30
N ILE A 126 -21.05 4.25 -17.97
CA ILE A 126 -20.23 5.45 -17.89
C ILE A 126 -19.79 5.86 -19.30
N ASP A 127 -20.38 6.92 -19.78
CA ASP A 127 -19.98 7.55 -21.04
C ASP A 127 -18.83 8.53 -20.80
N GLY A 128 -17.73 8.38 -21.53
CA GLY A 128 -16.54 9.22 -21.42
C GLY A 128 -15.46 8.67 -20.48
N ASN A 129 -14.60 9.55 -20.00
CA ASN A 129 -13.44 9.18 -19.19
C ASN A 129 -13.78 9.11 -17.69
N LEU A 130 -12.95 8.37 -16.96
CA LEU A 130 -12.86 8.47 -15.50
C LEU A 130 -12.05 9.73 -15.16
N ASP A 131 -12.67 10.66 -14.43
CA ASP A 131 -12.05 11.95 -14.12
C ASP A 131 -10.92 11.78 -13.10
N LYS A 132 -11.14 10.96 -12.07
CA LYS A 132 -10.15 10.68 -11.04
C LYS A 132 -10.29 9.24 -10.52
N VAL A 133 -9.18 8.52 -10.51
CA VAL A 133 -9.06 7.19 -9.89
C VAL A 133 -8.12 7.29 -8.70
N VAL A 134 -8.64 7.08 -7.49
CA VAL A 134 -7.83 7.02 -6.26
C VAL A 134 -7.62 5.56 -5.88
N ILE A 135 -6.36 5.15 -5.73
CA ILE A 135 -5.99 3.75 -5.54
C ILE A 135 -5.30 3.57 -4.19
N GLY A 136 -5.78 2.57 -3.42
CA GLY A 136 -5.13 2.11 -2.18
C GLY A 136 -3.81 1.40 -2.46
N VAL A 137 -2.75 1.78 -1.72
CA VAL A 137 -1.42 1.15 -1.80
C VAL A 137 -0.89 0.83 -0.40
N PRO A 138 -0.08 -0.24 -0.25
CA PRO A 138 0.43 -0.66 1.05
C PRO A 138 1.41 0.34 1.68
N GLU A 139 1.41 0.44 3.00
CA GLU A 139 2.35 1.28 3.75
C GLU A 139 3.82 0.89 3.52
N ILE A 140 4.09 -0.39 3.27
CA ILE A 140 5.45 -0.85 2.97
C ILE A 140 6.05 -0.16 1.74
N TRP A 141 5.21 0.31 0.81
CA TRP A 141 5.66 1.06 -0.37
C TRP A 141 6.14 2.47 -0.04
N PHE A 142 5.92 2.95 1.18
CA PHE A 142 6.48 4.20 1.71
C PHE A 142 7.71 3.96 2.59
N LYS A 143 7.87 2.77 3.17
CA LYS A 143 8.86 2.49 4.23
C LYS A 143 10.03 1.62 3.79
N LYS A 144 9.94 0.90 2.68
CA LYS A 144 11.02 0.00 2.22
C LYS A 144 11.59 0.51 0.90
N VAL A 145 12.90 0.77 0.86
CA VAL A 145 13.58 1.30 -0.33
C VAL A 145 13.32 0.45 -1.58
N SER A 146 13.38 -0.88 -1.45
CA SER A 146 13.12 -1.80 -2.57
C SER A 146 11.69 -1.78 -3.12
N THR A 147 10.74 -1.13 -2.45
CA THR A 147 9.33 -1.06 -2.85
C THR A 147 8.87 0.36 -3.16
N ILE A 148 9.73 1.35 -2.98
CA ILE A 148 9.34 2.77 -3.10
C ILE A 148 8.86 3.12 -4.51
N ASP A 149 9.47 2.52 -5.53
CA ASP A 149 9.14 2.75 -6.94
C ASP A 149 7.81 2.09 -7.36
N CYS A 150 7.27 1.17 -6.55
CA CYS A 150 6.01 0.50 -6.87
C CYS A 150 4.85 1.49 -7.02
N ARG A 151 4.88 2.60 -6.28
CA ARG A 151 3.86 3.66 -6.39
C ARG A 151 3.92 4.33 -7.76
N THR A 152 5.10 4.76 -8.17
CA THR A 152 5.30 5.39 -9.49
C THR A 152 4.97 4.42 -10.63
N LYS A 153 5.40 3.16 -10.52
CA LYS A 153 5.07 2.12 -11.52
C LYS A 153 3.55 1.93 -11.62
N LEU A 154 2.84 1.79 -10.50
CA LEU A 154 1.38 1.63 -10.50
C LEU A 154 0.67 2.85 -11.09
N GLU A 155 1.08 4.05 -10.69
CA GLU A 155 0.49 5.29 -11.20
C GLU A 155 0.70 5.41 -12.73
N ASN A 156 1.92 5.12 -13.22
CA ASN A 156 2.22 5.13 -14.65
C ASN A 156 1.39 4.08 -15.42
N ILE A 157 1.22 2.88 -14.85
CA ILE A 157 0.38 1.83 -15.45
C ILE A 157 -1.04 2.35 -15.64
N VAL A 158 -1.66 2.88 -14.60
CA VAL A 158 -3.07 3.31 -14.66
C VAL A 158 -3.24 4.59 -15.46
N SER A 159 -2.33 5.54 -15.36
CA SER A 159 -2.32 6.77 -16.17
C SER A 159 -2.10 6.50 -17.67
N SER A 160 -1.54 5.33 -18.03
CA SER A 160 -1.40 4.92 -19.44
C SER A 160 -2.71 4.43 -20.08
N LEU A 161 -3.78 4.25 -19.30
CA LEU A 161 -5.09 3.88 -19.83
C LEU A 161 -5.77 5.12 -20.44
N PRO A 162 -6.21 5.07 -21.72
CA PRO A 162 -6.60 6.27 -22.45
C PRO A 162 -7.88 6.94 -21.95
N TYR A 163 -8.64 6.26 -21.10
CA TYR A 163 -9.89 6.74 -20.53
C TYR A 163 -9.76 7.15 -19.05
N VAL A 164 -8.55 7.23 -18.51
CA VAL A 164 -8.27 7.71 -17.16
C VAL A 164 -7.60 9.07 -17.24
N ASN A 165 -8.25 10.12 -16.70
CA ASN A 165 -7.72 11.47 -16.76
C ASN A 165 -6.70 11.76 -15.65
N LYS A 166 -6.96 11.27 -14.42
CA LYS A 166 -6.10 11.49 -13.26
C LYS A 166 -6.03 10.26 -12.36
N VAL A 167 -4.83 9.97 -11.90
CA VAL A 167 -4.57 8.94 -10.87
C VAL A 167 -4.02 9.62 -9.62
N GLU A 168 -4.41 9.13 -8.45
CA GLU A 168 -3.87 9.53 -7.15
C GLU A 168 -3.73 8.27 -6.29
N LEU A 169 -2.60 8.11 -5.60
CA LEU A 169 -2.36 6.99 -4.71
C LEU A 169 -2.50 7.43 -3.26
N VAL A 170 -3.13 6.59 -2.47
CA VAL A 170 -3.31 6.80 -1.02
C VAL A 170 -2.93 5.53 -0.28
N SER A 171 -2.39 5.64 0.93
CA SER A 171 -2.14 4.44 1.72
C SER A 171 -3.45 3.76 2.14
N GLU A 172 -3.47 2.43 2.10
CA GLU A 172 -4.65 1.62 2.46
C GLU A 172 -5.20 1.99 3.85
N PRO A 173 -4.37 2.09 4.92
CA PRO A 173 -4.88 2.53 6.22
C PRO A 173 -5.39 3.97 6.23
N ALA A 174 -4.79 4.88 5.44
CA ALA A 174 -5.29 6.25 5.36
C ALA A 174 -6.66 6.33 4.69
N ALA A 175 -6.88 5.54 3.64
CA ALA A 175 -8.20 5.39 3.02
C ALA A 175 -9.21 4.78 4.00
N ALA A 176 -8.83 3.72 4.72
CA ALA A 176 -9.70 3.14 5.76
C ALA A 176 -10.04 4.15 6.87
N CYS A 177 -9.10 5.00 7.27
CA CYS A 177 -9.34 6.09 8.22
C CYS A 177 -10.34 7.12 7.66
N ALA A 178 -10.24 7.49 6.39
CA ALA A 178 -11.21 8.38 5.74
C ALA A 178 -12.63 7.81 5.77
N TYR A 179 -12.77 6.52 5.48
CA TYR A 179 -14.06 5.83 5.59
C TYR A 179 -14.58 5.82 7.03
N PHE A 180 -13.74 5.46 8.01
CA PHE A 180 -14.12 5.50 9.43
C PHE A 180 -14.64 6.87 9.85
N VAL A 181 -13.92 7.95 9.51
CA VAL A 181 -14.30 9.33 9.87
C VAL A 181 -15.65 9.71 9.29
N ASN A 182 -15.90 9.36 8.02
CA ASN A 182 -17.18 9.61 7.36
C ASN A 182 -18.33 8.81 8.01
N ASN A 183 -18.09 7.53 8.30
CA ASN A 183 -19.08 6.65 8.93
C ASN A 183 -19.39 7.08 10.36
N PHE A 184 -18.37 7.43 11.14
CA PHE A 184 -18.54 7.98 12.49
C PHE A 184 -19.41 9.22 12.50
N LYS A 185 -19.20 10.16 11.56
CA LYS A 185 -20.03 11.37 11.42
C LYS A 185 -21.48 11.04 11.08
N LYS A 186 -21.70 10.04 10.21
CA LYS A 186 -23.03 9.58 9.82
C LYS A 186 -23.80 8.97 11.00
N GLU A 187 -23.14 8.17 11.82
CA GLU A 187 -23.75 7.48 12.96
C GLU A 187 -23.97 8.39 14.17
N ASN A 188 -23.03 9.29 14.43
CA ASN A 188 -23.03 10.10 15.65
C ASN A 188 -23.51 11.54 15.43
N HIS A 189 -23.70 11.98 14.18
CA HIS A 189 -24.12 13.34 13.81
C HIS A 189 -23.14 14.46 14.20
N TYR A 190 -21.89 14.11 14.57
CA TYR A 190 -20.79 15.05 14.79
C TYR A 190 -19.47 14.47 14.26
N SER A 191 -18.51 15.36 13.97
CA SER A 191 -17.22 14.94 13.40
C SER A 191 -16.32 14.31 14.46
N PHE A 192 -15.64 13.23 14.11
CA PHE A 192 -14.59 12.66 14.95
C PHE A 192 -13.38 13.60 15.00
N LYS A 193 -12.74 13.70 16.16
CA LYS A 193 -11.46 14.39 16.40
C LYS A 193 -10.62 13.53 17.31
N GLY A 194 -9.37 13.32 16.96
CA GLY A 194 -8.45 12.53 17.76
C GLY A 194 -7.50 11.66 16.94
N LYS A 195 -6.82 10.75 17.63
CA LYS A 195 -5.86 9.82 17.04
C LYS A 195 -6.52 8.47 16.79
N VAL A 196 -6.40 8.01 15.56
CA VAL A 196 -6.93 6.70 15.13
C VAL A 196 -5.76 5.82 14.71
N LEU A 197 -5.65 4.66 15.31
CA LEU A 197 -4.76 3.61 14.85
C LEU A 197 -5.53 2.69 13.92
N ILE A 198 -5.09 2.60 12.69
CA ILE A 198 -5.63 1.67 11.69
C ILE A 198 -4.68 0.51 11.55
N ILE A 199 -5.21 -0.71 11.62
CA ILE A 199 -4.49 -1.95 11.38
C ILE A 199 -5.18 -2.65 10.23
N ASP A 200 -4.53 -2.68 9.09
CA ASP A 200 -5.00 -3.39 7.90
C ASP A 200 -4.17 -4.65 7.71
N TYR A 201 -4.81 -5.80 7.85
CA TYR A 201 -4.16 -7.08 7.59
C TYR A 201 -4.91 -7.84 6.50
N GLY A 202 -4.37 -7.71 5.31
CA GLY A 202 -4.90 -8.32 4.10
C GLY A 202 -4.29 -9.68 3.76
N GLY A 203 -4.49 -10.11 2.51
CA GLY A 203 -3.90 -11.33 1.98
C GLY A 203 -2.40 -11.20 1.69
N GLY A 204 -1.92 -10.03 1.29
CA GLY A 204 -0.54 -9.78 0.86
C GLY A 204 0.30 -8.97 1.84
N THR A 205 -0.30 -8.08 2.59
CA THR A 205 0.36 -7.11 3.47
C THR A 205 -0.27 -7.02 4.84
N LEU A 206 0.54 -6.59 5.81
CA LEU A 206 0.13 -6.00 7.07
C LEU A 206 0.53 -4.52 7.00
N ASP A 207 -0.42 -3.64 7.16
CA ASP A 207 -0.23 -2.20 7.09
C ASP A 207 -0.82 -1.53 8.33
N ILE A 208 -0.01 -0.74 9.04
CA ILE A 208 -0.42 -0.06 10.26
C ILE A 208 -0.11 1.42 10.13
N ALA A 209 -1.10 2.27 10.40
CA ALA A 209 -0.91 3.72 10.39
C ALA A 209 -1.58 4.38 11.60
N LEU A 210 -0.86 5.30 12.21
CA LEU A 210 -1.40 6.21 13.22
C LEU A 210 -1.81 7.51 12.52
N CYS A 211 -3.11 7.77 12.52
CA CYS A 211 -3.71 8.94 11.88
C CYS A 211 -4.12 9.99 12.91
N ASP A 212 -3.88 11.27 12.61
CA ASP A 212 -4.45 12.40 13.33
C ASP A 212 -5.63 12.95 12.54
N VAL A 213 -6.80 13.00 13.17
CA VAL A 213 -8.04 13.50 12.57
C VAL A 213 -8.40 14.82 13.22
N ARG A 214 -8.54 15.86 12.39
CA ARG A 214 -8.90 17.21 12.83
C ARG A 214 -10.09 17.72 12.04
N GLU A 215 -10.80 18.66 12.63
CA GLU A 215 -11.83 19.43 11.92
C GLU A 215 -11.18 20.65 11.26
N LYS A 216 -11.49 20.86 10.00
CA LYS A 216 -11.04 22.01 9.21
C LYS A 216 -12.24 22.64 8.50
N GLY A 217 -12.84 23.61 9.16
CA GLY A 217 -14.12 24.15 8.70
C GLY A 217 -15.21 23.08 8.70
N GLU A 218 -15.84 22.86 7.57
CA GLU A 218 -16.91 21.86 7.39
C GLU A 218 -16.41 20.46 7.07
N PHE A 219 -15.10 20.28 6.86
CA PHE A 219 -14.48 19.03 6.46
C PHE A 219 -13.67 18.40 7.60
N SER A 220 -13.50 17.10 7.54
CA SER A 220 -12.50 16.41 8.33
C SER A 220 -11.19 16.35 7.54
N GLU A 221 -10.09 16.66 8.22
CA GLU A 221 -8.74 16.57 7.69
C GLU A 221 -8.01 15.41 8.38
N VAL A 222 -7.46 14.49 7.62
CA VAL A 222 -6.68 13.35 8.10
C VAL A 222 -5.20 13.57 7.77
N SER A 223 -4.32 13.26 8.70
CA SER A 223 -2.88 13.18 8.45
C SER A 223 -2.31 11.88 9.01
N VAL A 224 -1.42 11.24 8.28
CA VAL A 224 -0.70 10.04 8.75
C VAL A 224 0.55 10.49 9.50
N MET A 225 0.58 10.26 10.81
CA MET A 225 1.68 10.66 11.69
C MET A 225 2.84 9.67 11.67
N GLU A 226 2.51 8.39 11.76
CA GLU A 226 3.46 7.29 11.70
C GLU A 226 2.85 6.10 10.97
N ARG A 227 3.72 5.29 10.38
CA ARG A 227 3.34 4.15 9.57
C ARG A 227 4.37 3.02 9.68
N CYS A 228 3.90 1.78 9.66
CA CYS A 228 4.75 0.62 9.49
C CYS A 228 4.01 -0.45 8.69
N GLY A 229 4.74 -1.39 8.15
CA GLY A 229 4.14 -2.44 7.31
C GLY A 229 5.06 -3.63 7.10
N ALA A 230 4.47 -4.70 6.62
CA ALA A 230 5.16 -5.90 6.19
C ALA A 230 4.41 -6.56 5.02
N GLY A 231 5.11 -7.31 4.17
CA GLY A 231 4.45 -7.97 3.03
C GLY A 231 5.36 -8.97 2.35
N LEU A 232 6.47 -8.52 1.77
CA LEU A 232 7.46 -9.39 1.16
C LEU A 232 8.44 -9.92 2.22
N ASN A 233 8.86 -11.18 2.08
CA ASN A 233 10.02 -11.69 2.79
C ASN A 233 11.32 -11.25 2.08
N GLU A 234 12.49 -11.68 2.63
CA GLU A 234 13.80 -11.35 2.07
C GLU A 234 14.05 -12.01 0.70
N GLU A 235 13.29 -13.05 0.37
CA GLU A 235 13.36 -13.79 -0.88
C GLU A 235 12.40 -13.26 -1.96
N GLY A 236 11.72 -12.13 -1.70
CA GLY A 236 10.76 -11.54 -2.65
C GLY A 236 9.39 -12.23 -2.69
N TYR A 237 9.13 -13.19 -1.80
CA TYR A 237 7.83 -13.88 -1.74
C TYR A 237 6.83 -13.14 -0.83
N ILE A 238 5.52 -13.35 -1.10
CA ILE A 238 4.46 -12.97 -0.16
C ILE A 238 4.55 -13.91 1.04
N GLY A 239 5.35 -13.53 2.03
CA GLY A 239 5.72 -14.45 3.11
C GLY A 239 5.17 -14.10 4.49
N LYS A 240 4.35 -13.05 4.61
CA LYS A 240 4.06 -12.45 5.93
C LYS A 240 2.61 -12.00 6.12
N ALA A 241 1.67 -12.55 5.33
CA ALA A 241 0.25 -12.19 5.38
C ALA A 241 -0.66 -13.37 5.08
N GLY A 242 -1.96 -13.15 4.91
CA GLY A 242 -2.98 -14.18 4.81
C GLY A 242 -2.72 -15.25 3.75
N VAL A 243 -2.21 -14.87 2.57
CA VAL A 243 -1.86 -15.84 1.50
C VAL A 243 -0.78 -16.81 1.97
N ALA A 244 0.27 -16.32 2.60
CA ALA A 244 1.34 -17.16 3.12
C ALA A 244 0.88 -18.07 4.26
N PHE A 245 -0.05 -17.60 5.08
CA PHE A 245 -0.68 -18.41 6.12
C PHE A 245 -1.46 -19.58 5.52
N ILE A 246 -2.28 -19.33 4.50
CA ILE A 246 -3.03 -20.38 3.79
C ILE A 246 -2.08 -21.37 3.12
N GLU A 247 -1.02 -20.88 2.46
CA GLU A 247 -0.01 -21.75 1.83
C GLU A 247 0.70 -22.65 2.84
N GLU A 248 1.03 -22.13 4.03
CA GLU A 248 1.64 -22.93 5.09
C GLU A 248 0.69 -24.00 5.64
N ILE A 249 -0.59 -23.72 5.80
CA ILE A 249 -1.61 -24.71 6.19
C ILE A 249 -1.65 -25.87 5.18
N VAL A 250 -1.72 -25.55 3.88
CA VAL A 250 -1.76 -26.58 2.84
C VAL A 250 -0.48 -27.41 2.83
N LYS A 251 0.69 -26.78 3.00
CA LYS A 251 1.96 -27.53 3.14
C LYS A 251 1.95 -28.50 4.32
N LEU A 252 1.43 -28.06 5.46
CA LEU A 252 1.32 -28.90 6.65
C LEU A 252 0.36 -30.07 6.41
N ALA A 253 -0.78 -29.82 5.79
CA ALA A 253 -1.78 -30.86 5.48
C ALA A 253 -1.24 -31.88 4.47
N LEU A 254 -0.49 -31.44 3.47
CA LEU A 254 0.08 -32.30 2.42
C LEU A 254 1.44 -32.91 2.80
N SER A 255 1.97 -32.64 4.00
CA SER A 255 3.25 -33.23 4.44
C SER A 255 3.31 -34.77 4.37
N PRO A 256 2.20 -35.52 4.59
CA PRO A 256 2.22 -36.98 4.44
C PRO A 256 2.49 -37.47 3.02
N THR A 257 2.32 -36.62 1.98
CA THR A 257 2.64 -37.01 0.59
C THR A 257 4.13 -37.21 0.34
N GLY A 258 4.98 -36.72 1.23
CA GLY A 258 6.43 -36.74 1.06
C GLY A 258 6.99 -35.75 0.05
N LEU A 259 6.11 -34.91 -0.57
CA LEU A 259 6.53 -33.84 -1.45
C LEU A 259 7.19 -32.71 -0.64
N SER A 260 8.24 -32.10 -1.20
CA SER A 260 8.85 -30.92 -0.61
C SER A 260 7.89 -29.72 -0.69
N GLY A 261 8.09 -28.71 0.17
CA GLY A 261 7.27 -27.49 0.15
C GLY A 261 7.25 -26.81 -1.22
N ASN A 262 8.36 -26.83 -1.96
CA ASN A 262 8.45 -26.26 -3.31
C ASN A 262 7.68 -27.11 -4.35
N GLU A 263 7.73 -28.43 -4.26
CA GLU A 263 6.94 -29.32 -5.13
C GLU A 263 5.45 -29.16 -4.88
N ILE A 264 5.04 -29.01 -3.62
CA ILE A 264 3.64 -28.75 -3.25
C ILE A 264 3.17 -27.43 -3.86
N ILE A 265 3.92 -26.33 -3.67
CA ILE A 265 3.52 -24.99 -4.19
C ILE A 265 3.46 -24.97 -5.72
N ASN A 266 4.37 -25.66 -6.39
CA ASN A 266 4.41 -25.75 -7.86
C ASN A 266 3.39 -26.74 -8.44
N ASN A 267 2.69 -27.50 -7.58
CA ASN A 267 1.65 -28.41 -8.03
C ASN A 267 0.38 -27.64 -8.41
N ARG A 268 -0.18 -27.99 -9.58
CA ARG A 268 -1.37 -27.32 -10.14
C ARG A 268 -2.61 -27.42 -9.25
N LYS A 269 -2.74 -28.50 -8.48
CA LYS A 269 -3.86 -28.74 -7.56
C LYS A 269 -3.72 -27.94 -6.26
N PHE A 270 -2.53 -27.45 -5.94
CA PHE A 270 -2.26 -26.66 -4.74
C PHE A 270 -3.20 -25.45 -4.59
N TYR A 271 -3.46 -24.73 -5.69
CA TYR A 271 -4.34 -23.55 -5.64
C TYR A 271 -5.78 -23.88 -5.30
N LYS A 272 -6.28 -25.04 -5.73
CA LYS A 272 -7.62 -25.53 -5.35
C LYS A 272 -7.67 -25.82 -3.85
N CYS A 273 -6.64 -26.46 -3.32
CA CYS A 273 -6.51 -26.71 -1.89
C CYS A 273 -6.45 -25.40 -1.09
N ALA A 274 -5.65 -24.44 -1.53
CA ALA A 274 -5.54 -23.13 -0.88
C ALA A 274 -6.88 -22.38 -0.87
N ALA A 275 -7.57 -22.31 -2.01
CA ALA A 275 -8.90 -21.70 -2.10
C ALA A 275 -9.94 -22.42 -1.23
N SER A 276 -9.88 -23.75 -1.13
CA SER A 276 -10.77 -24.52 -0.25
C SER A 276 -10.55 -24.20 1.22
N VAL A 277 -9.29 -24.10 1.65
CA VAL A 277 -8.94 -23.71 3.04
C VAL A 277 -9.38 -22.28 3.33
N GLU A 278 -9.13 -21.35 2.41
CA GLU A 278 -9.55 -19.96 2.54
C GLU A 278 -11.07 -19.85 2.70
N ASN A 279 -11.82 -20.51 1.85
CA ASN A 279 -13.29 -20.54 1.93
C ASN A 279 -13.78 -21.16 3.24
N ALA A 280 -13.18 -22.26 3.69
CA ALA A 280 -13.54 -22.90 4.96
C ALA A 280 -13.28 -21.97 6.17
N LEU A 281 -12.16 -21.25 6.16
CA LEU A 281 -11.86 -20.24 7.17
C LEU A 281 -12.89 -19.12 7.16
N MET A 282 -13.19 -18.56 5.99
CA MET A 282 -14.17 -17.46 5.85
C MET A 282 -15.58 -17.89 6.31
N LEU A 283 -16.01 -19.10 5.99
CA LEU A 283 -17.31 -19.62 6.42
C LEU A 283 -17.36 -19.79 7.94
N LYS A 284 -16.34 -20.42 8.53
CA LYS A 284 -16.31 -20.61 9.99
C LYS A 284 -16.18 -19.31 10.76
N MET A 285 -15.44 -18.33 10.25
CA MET A 285 -15.38 -16.99 10.86
C MET A 285 -16.73 -16.26 10.87
N LYS A 286 -17.60 -16.52 9.89
CA LYS A 286 -18.97 -15.96 9.90
C LYS A 286 -19.88 -16.60 10.95
N ASP A 287 -19.69 -17.89 11.24
CA ASP A 287 -20.54 -18.67 12.14
C ASP A 287 -20.14 -18.54 13.61
N ILE A 288 -18.88 -18.25 13.90
CA ILE A 288 -18.38 -18.08 15.27
C ILE A 288 -18.73 -16.66 15.76
N LYS A 289 -19.61 -16.61 16.76
CA LYS A 289 -20.11 -15.36 17.35
C LYS A 289 -19.24 -14.84 18.49
N ASN A 290 -18.32 -15.65 19.02
CA ASN A 290 -17.52 -15.33 20.18
C ASN A 290 -16.04 -15.64 19.95
N THR A 291 -15.20 -14.61 19.89
CA THR A 291 -13.74 -14.70 19.74
C THR A 291 -13.11 -15.61 20.81
N PHE A 292 -13.68 -15.60 22.01
CA PHE A 292 -13.20 -16.38 23.15
C PHE A 292 -13.27 -17.89 22.90
N ASP A 293 -14.35 -18.36 22.28
CA ASP A 293 -14.55 -19.79 22.01
C ASP A 293 -13.50 -20.33 21.03
N PHE A 294 -13.08 -19.51 20.05
CA PHE A 294 -12.09 -19.92 19.07
C PHE A 294 -10.67 -19.98 19.67
N VAL A 295 -10.28 -18.98 20.47
CA VAL A 295 -9.01 -18.99 21.22
C VAL A 295 -8.96 -20.17 22.18
N GLU A 296 -10.08 -20.48 22.82
CA GLU A 296 -10.20 -21.62 23.73
C GLU A 296 -10.02 -22.96 23.01
N ILE A 297 -10.56 -23.13 21.81
CA ILE A 297 -10.34 -24.32 20.96
C ILE A 297 -8.85 -24.52 20.66
N PHE A 298 -8.11 -23.46 20.38
CA PHE A 298 -6.66 -23.52 20.14
C PHE A 298 -5.84 -23.89 21.37
N ASN A 299 -6.32 -23.52 22.56
CA ASN A 299 -5.64 -23.77 23.82
C ASN A 299 -6.00 -25.13 24.44
N ARG A 300 -7.01 -25.85 23.89
CA ARG A 300 -7.43 -27.16 24.37
C ARG A 300 -6.66 -28.33 23.71
N GLU A 301 -6.79 -29.50 24.31
CA GLU A 301 -6.23 -30.78 23.81
C GLU A 301 -6.82 -31.23 22.46
N SER A 302 -7.88 -30.58 21.97
CA SER A 302 -8.52 -30.79 20.65
C SER A 302 -7.69 -30.29 19.44
N ILE A 303 -6.42 -30.02 19.65
CA ILE A 303 -5.49 -29.54 18.62
C ILE A 303 -5.41 -30.49 17.39
N ASN A 304 -5.73 -31.75 17.57
CA ASN A 304 -5.77 -32.78 16.52
C ASN A 304 -7.14 -32.91 15.84
N ASP A 305 -8.17 -32.21 16.32
CA ASP A 305 -9.48 -32.27 15.70
C ASP A 305 -9.43 -31.69 14.29
N GLU A 306 -10.17 -32.33 13.39
CA GLU A 306 -10.25 -31.87 12.02
C GLU A 306 -11.03 -30.55 11.93
N PHE A 307 -10.38 -29.54 11.35
CA PHE A 307 -11.01 -28.29 10.97
C PHE A 307 -11.73 -28.39 9.63
N TYR A 308 -11.04 -28.99 8.64
CA TYR A 308 -11.51 -29.12 7.27
C TYR A 308 -10.71 -30.23 6.55
N SER A 309 -11.29 -30.81 5.51
CA SER A 309 -10.61 -31.79 4.64
C SER A 309 -10.40 -31.19 3.25
N ILE A 310 -9.18 -31.26 2.73
CA ILE A 310 -8.82 -30.88 1.36
C ILE A 310 -8.63 -32.13 0.51
N GLU A 311 -8.94 -32.04 -0.78
CA GLU A 311 -8.72 -33.09 -1.75
C GLU A 311 -7.49 -32.78 -2.60
N PHE A 312 -6.52 -33.72 -2.63
CA PHE A 312 -5.31 -33.61 -3.42
C PHE A 312 -4.97 -34.96 -4.05
N ASP A 313 -4.86 -35.01 -5.38
CA ASP A 313 -4.65 -36.23 -6.17
C ASP A 313 -5.70 -37.33 -5.91
N ASP A 314 -6.98 -36.89 -5.77
CA ASP A 314 -8.16 -37.73 -5.51
C ASP A 314 -8.15 -38.41 -4.11
N GLU A 315 -7.25 -37.95 -3.21
CA GLU A 315 -7.16 -38.41 -1.83
C GLU A 315 -7.48 -37.26 -0.85
N PRO A 316 -8.21 -37.54 0.25
CA PRO A 316 -8.52 -36.53 1.26
C PRO A 316 -7.36 -36.35 2.25
N TYR A 317 -7.06 -35.10 2.59
CA TYR A 317 -6.08 -34.71 3.60
C TYR A 317 -6.72 -33.82 4.65
N SER A 318 -6.59 -34.19 5.90
CA SER A 318 -7.14 -33.43 7.02
C SER A 318 -6.33 -32.18 7.31
N VAL A 319 -7.01 -31.05 7.44
CA VAL A 319 -6.49 -29.81 8.02
C VAL A 319 -6.97 -29.76 9.47
N THR A 320 -6.07 -29.79 10.44
CA THR A 320 -6.41 -29.75 11.86
C THR A 320 -6.28 -28.36 12.45
N TYR A 321 -6.93 -28.10 13.60
CA TYR A 321 -6.75 -26.85 14.35
C TYR A 321 -5.27 -26.63 14.75
N GLY A 322 -4.54 -27.71 15.07
CA GLY A 322 -3.11 -27.63 15.34
C GLY A 322 -2.26 -27.16 14.16
N MET A 323 -2.67 -27.48 12.92
CA MET A 323 -2.00 -26.96 11.73
C MET A 323 -2.25 -25.47 11.55
N LEU A 324 -3.47 -25.00 11.82
CA LEU A 324 -3.77 -23.56 11.82
C LEU A 324 -2.91 -22.83 12.86
N ALA A 325 -2.82 -23.35 14.08
CA ALA A 325 -2.00 -22.74 15.15
C ALA A 325 -0.50 -22.72 14.78
N LYS A 326 0.03 -23.82 14.22
CA LYS A 326 1.43 -23.87 13.77
C LYS A 326 1.70 -22.87 12.65
N ALA A 327 0.83 -22.79 11.65
CA ALA A 327 0.95 -21.85 10.55
C ALA A 327 0.89 -20.41 11.07
N TYR A 328 -0.04 -20.10 11.97
CA TYR A 328 -0.18 -18.78 12.57
C TYR A 328 1.09 -18.36 13.33
N ASN A 329 1.56 -19.22 14.22
CA ASN A 329 2.77 -18.97 15.02
C ASN A 329 4.04 -18.87 14.18
N LYS A 330 4.09 -19.51 13.01
CA LYS A 330 5.23 -19.45 12.11
C LYS A 330 5.21 -18.21 11.22
N VAL A 331 4.05 -17.86 10.66
CA VAL A 331 3.94 -16.87 9.57
C VAL A 331 3.46 -15.52 10.08
N ILE A 332 2.44 -15.50 10.94
CA ILE A 332 1.68 -14.29 11.27
C ILE A 332 2.14 -13.66 12.59
N SER A 333 2.09 -14.44 13.67
CA SER A 333 2.30 -13.93 15.04
C SER A 333 3.62 -13.16 15.22
N PRO A 334 4.77 -13.61 14.70
CA PRO A 334 6.03 -12.89 14.89
C PRO A 334 6.03 -11.52 14.19
N VAL A 335 5.48 -11.45 12.98
CA VAL A 335 5.45 -10.21 12.19
C VAL A 335 4.47 -9.22 12.77
N LEU A 336 3.25 -9.69 13.11
CA LEU A 336 2.24 -8.86 13.74
C LEU A 336 2.76 -8.30 15.07
N GLY A 337 3.34 -9.16 15.92
CA GLY A 337 3.91 -8.75 17.21
C GLY A 337 5.03 -7.71 17.05
N GLN A 338 5.92 -7.91 16.08
CA GLN A 338 6.99 -6.95 15.78
C GLN A 338 6.41 -5.59 15.36
N LYS A 339 5.47 -5.56 14.41
CA LYS A 339 4.93 -4.30 13.88
C LYS A 339 4.05 -3.56 14.86
N LEU A 340 3.28 -4.30 15.68
CA LEU A 340 2.56 -3.69 16.81
C LEU A 340 3.54 -3.12 17.83
N GLY A 341 4.65 -3.82 18.14
CA GLY A 341 5.70 -3.32 19.03
C GLY A 341 6.32 -2.02 18.51
N GLU A 342 6.73 -1.96 17.24
CA GLU A 342 7.27 -0.74 16.60
C GLU A 342 6.31 0.45 16.76
N MET A 343 5.02 0.24 16.53
CA MET A 343 4.01 1.29 16.66
C MET A 343 3.77 1.70 18.11
N LEU A 344 3.74 0.75 19.04
CA LEU A 344 3.61 1.03 20.47
C LEU A 344 4.81 1.82 21.01
N ASP A 345 6.02 1.49 20.58
CA ASP A 345 7.24 2.21 20.95
C ASP A 345 7.17 3.66 20.48
N TYR A 346 6.70 3.90 19.25
CA TYR A 346 6.47 5.25 18.73
C TYR A 346 5.42 6.01 19.57
N ILE A 347 4.28 5.40 19.82
CA ILE A 347 3.19 5.98 20.62
C ILE A 347 3.68 6.36 22.02
N ASN A 348 4.41 5.46 22.67
CA ASN A 348 4.93 5.68 24.03
C ASN A 348 6.03 6.76 24.06
N THR A 349 6.96 6.72 23.10
CA THR A 349 8.07 7.69 23.03
C THR A 349 7.57 9.11 22.83
N HIS A 350 6.49 9.28 22.06
CA HIS A 350 5.91 10.59 21.77
C HIS A 350 4.74 10.96 22.71
N ASN A 351 4.46 10.16 23.75
CA ASN A 351 3.36 10.37 24.68
C ASN A 351 2.00 10.58 23.97
N ILE A 352 1.71 9.76 22.97
CA ILE A 352 0.48 9.87 22.16
C ILE A 352 -0.63 9.09 22.83
N THR A 353 -1.80 9.73 22.99
CA THR A 353 -3.04 9.03 23.36
C THR A 353 -3.76 8.61 22.09
N VAL A 354 -4.02 7.32 21.94
CA VAL A 354 -4.83 6.76 20.85
C VAL A 354 -6.30 6.73 21.28
N ASP A 355 -7.16 7.38 20.51
CA ASP A 355 -8.59 7.49 20.83
C ASP A 355 -9.41 6.32 20.27
N LYS A 356 -8.99 5.78 19.12
CA LYS A 356 -9.65 4.65 18.45
C LYS A 356 -8.64 3.72 17.81
N ILE A 357 -8.95 2.41 17.83
CA ILE A 357 -8.22 1.35 17.16
C ILE A 357 -9.19 0.65 16.21
N ILE A 358 -8.88 0.63 14.93
CA ILE A 358 -9.74 0.10 13.88
C ILE A 358 -8.98 -0.98 13.12
N SER A 359 -9.54 -2.17 13.05
CA SER A 359 -9.02 -3.28 12.29
C SER A 359 -9.79 -3.42 10.97
N VAL A 360 -9.08 -3.47 9.86
CA VAL A 360 -9.61 -3.66 8.49
C VAL A 360 -8.83 -4.75 7.76
N GLY A 361 -9.27 -5.11 6.56
CA GLY A 361 -8.68 -6.20 5.79
C GLY A 361 -9.25 -7.57 6.18
N GLY A 362 -9.33 -8.47 5.20
CA GLY A 362 -9.99 -9.77 5.38
C GLY A 362 -9.35 -10.64 6.47
N PHE A 363 -8.03 -10.55 6.65
CA PHE A 363 -7.30 -11.36 7.64
C PHE A 363 -7.35 -10.78 9.06
N CYS A 364 -7.65 -9.50 9.24
CA CYS A 364 -7.93 -8.93 10.56
C CYS A 364 -9.14 -9.58 11.26
N ASN A 365 -10.04 -10.18 10.49
CA ASN A 365 -11.19 -10.91 11.04
C ASN A 365 -10.84 -12.30 11.58
N PHE A 366 -9.59 -12.77 11.41
CA PHE A 366 -9.15 -14.03 11.96
C PHE A 366 -8.93 -13.91 13.48
N TYR A 367 -9.53 -14.80 14.25
CA TYR A 367 -9.62 -14.66 15.71
C TYR A 367 -8.30 -14.57 16.44
N LEU A 368 -7.29 -15.31 16.00
CA LEU A 368 -5.96 -15.22 16.61
C LEU A 368 -5.30 -13.86 16.33
N THR A 369 -5.58 -13.27 15.16
CA THR A 369 -5.11 -11.92 14.81
C THR A 369 -5.79 -10.88 15.70
N GLN A 370 -7.11 -10.96 15.86
CA GLN A 370 -7.86 -10.08 16.75
C GLN A 370 -7.37 -10.21 18.20
N ALA A 371 -7.26 -11.44 18.72
CA ALA A 371 -6.78 -11.68 20.07
C ALA A 371 -5.37 -11.11 20.29
N GLN A 372 -4.46 -11.24 19.34
CA GLN A 372 -3.11 -10.70 19.44
C GLN A 372 -3.09 -9.17 19.39
N ILE A 373 -3.95 -8.55 18.59
CA ILE A 373 -4.11 -7.08 18.54
C ILE A 373 -4.66 -6.59 19.87
N GLU A 374 -5.74 -7.20 20.37
CA GLU A 374 -6.35 -6.85 21.64
C GLU A 374 -5.36 -7.00 22.81
N ASP A 375 -4.60 -8.09 22.87
CA ASP A 375 -3.59 -8.33 23.91
C ASP A 375 -2.48 -7.27 23.88
N ALA A 376 -2.06 -6.84 22.71
CA ALA A 376 -1.03 -5.81 22.56
C ALA A 376 -1.46 -4.46 23.14
N PHE A 377 -2.74 -4.09 23.03
CA PHE A 377 -3.27 -2.80 23.46
C PHE A 377 -4.07 -2.88 24.77
N ALA A 378 -4.67 -4.02 25.09
CA ALA A 378 -5.52 -4.23 26.24
C ALA A 378 -4.74 -4.75 27.46
N ARG A 379 -3.90 -3.94 28.06
CA ARG A 379 -3.38 -4.22 29.41
C ARG A 379 -4.41 -3.89 30.50
N GLY A 380 -5.70 -4.14 30.25
CA GLY A 380 -6.80 -3.95 31.17
C GLY A 380 -8.15 -4.26 30.52
N ALA A 381 -9.00 -5.04 31.19
CA ALA A 381 -10.31 -5.45 30.69
C ALA A 381 -11.17 -4.22 30.33
N GLY A 382 -11.76 -4.20 29.14
CA GLY A 382 -12.74 -3.20 28.72
C GLY A 382 -12.14 -1.93 28.12
N ASP A 383 -11.08 -2.04 27.33
CA ASP A 383 -10.50 -0.89 26.64
C ASP A 383 -11.49 -0.29 25.62
N SER A 384 -12.07 0.87 25.96
CA SER A 384 -13.04 1.60 25.13
C SER A 384 -12.45 2.22 23.86
N ARG A 385 -11.15 2.04 23.62
CA ARG A 385 -10.46 2.55 22.42
C ARG A 385 -10.78 1.71 21.19
N PHE A 386 -11.08 0.41 21.37
CA PHE A 386 -11.53 -0.42 20.25
C PHE A 386 -12.91 0.06 19.80
N SER A 387 -13.02 0.43 18.54
CA SER A 387 -14.25 0.98 17.99
C SER A 387 -15.02 -0.06 17.20
N ASP A 388 -16.29 -0.20 17.54
CA ASP A 388 -17.25 -0.93 16.74
C ASP A 388 -17.75 -0.16 15.50
N ALA A 389 -17.18 1.01 15.21
CA ALA A 389 -17.63 1.86 14.11
C ALA A 389 -17.39 1.27 12.70
N ILE A 390 -16.60 0.20 12.62
CA ILE A 390 -16.55 -0.69 11.44
C ILE A 390 -16.90 -2.11 11.92
N SER A 391 -18.00 -2.24 12.62
CA SER A 391 -18.45 -3.51 13.20
C SER A 391 -19.09 -4.47 12.17
N ASP A 392 -19.59 -3.95 11.05
CA ASP A 392 -20.04 -4.82 9.95
C ASP A 392 -18.81 -5.37 9.19
N LYS A 393 -18.51 -6.64 9.44
CA LYS A 393 -17.39 -7.36 8.79
C LYS A 393 -17.42 -7.28 7.26
N ARG A 394 -18.61 -7.11 6.65
CA ARG A 394 -18.76 -6.90 5.20
C ARG A 394 -18.33 -5.50 4.76
N GLU A 395 -18.34 -4.54 5.65
CA GLU A 395 -17.88 -3.18 5.38
C GLU A 395 -16.36 -3.04 5.52
N CYS A 396 -15.73 -3.85 6.39
CA CYS A 396 -14.27 -3.89 6.52
C CYS A 396 -13.57 -4.26 5.19
N GLU A 397 -14.18 -5.13 4.39
CA GLU A 397 -13.68 -5.53 3.07
C GLU A 397 -13.76 -4.40 2.02
N LYS A 398 -14.55 -3.35 2.27
CA LYS A 398 -14.78 -2.22 1.36
C LYS A 398 -14.21 -0.91 1.90
N ALA A 399 -13.71 -0.91 3.13
CA ALA A 399 -13.31 0.30 3.83
C ALA A 399 -12.28 1.12 3.04
N ILE A 400 -11.31 0.45 2.41
CA ILE A 400 -10.26 1.07 1.62
C ILE A 400 -10.85 1.71 0.35
N SER A 401 -11.64 0.97 -0.43
CA SER A 401 -12.25 1.50 -1.66
C SER A 401 -13.26 2.60 -1.38
N TYR A 402 -14.04 2.50 -0.29
CA TYR A 402 -14.94 3.55 0.17
C TYR A 402 -14.19 4.82 0.57
N GLY A 403 -13.11 4.67 1.35
CA GLY A 403 -12.26 5.79 1.72
C GLY A 403 -11.59 6.45 0.51
N ALA A 404 -11.09 5.65 -0.42
CA ALA A 404 -10.53 6.14 -1.67
C ALA A 404 -11.58 6.92 -2.51
N ALA A 405 -12.84 6.47 -2.54
CA ALA A 405 -13.93 7.19 -3.21
C ALA A 405 -14.26 8.54 -2.53
N LEU A 406 -14.22 8.59 -1.19
CA LEU A 406 -14.40 9.84 -0.43
C LEU A 406 -13.28 10.85 -0.71
N ILE A 407 -12.04 10.36 -0.88
CA ILE A 407 -10.88 11.19 -1.25
C ILE A 407 -11.00 11.64 -2.70
N ALA A 408 -11.46 10.78 -3.59
CA ALA A 408 -11.66 11.11 -5.00
C ALA A 408 -12.62 12.30 -5.19
N GLU A 409 -13.66 12.40 -4.36
CA GLU A 409 -14.66 13.47 -4.35
C GLU A 409 -14.34 14.63 -3.38
N ASP A 410 -13.12 14.67 -2.84
CA ASP A 410 -12.65 15.71 -1.90
C ASP A 410 -13.59 15.91 -0.68
N ILE A 411 -14.25 14.83 -0.20
CA ILE A 411 -15.12 14.87 0.99
C ILE A 411 -14.30 14.83 2.27
N ILE A 412 -13.22 14.06 2.25
CA ILE A 412 -12.21 14.04 3.31
C ILE A 412 -10.94 14.65 2.73
N SER A 413 -10.39 15.64 3.42
CA SER A 413 -9.13 16.26 3.04
C SER A 413 -7.95 15.56 3.74
N PHE A 414 -6.82 15.54 3.06
CA PHE A 414 -5.57 15.06 3.63
C PHE A 414 -4.59 16.21 3.85
N LYS A 415 -4.02 16.23 5.05
CA LYS A 415 -2.82 17.00 5.32
C LYS A 415 -1.63 16.11 5.04
N HIS A 416 -0.96 16.36 3.92
CA HIS A 416 0.18 15.56 3.50
C HIS A 416 1.40 15.87 4.36
N LEU A 417 1.92 14.85 5.05
CA LEU A 417 3.17 14.91 5.81
C LEU A 417 4.23 14.12 5.06
N SER A 418 5.43 14.68 4.93
CA SER A 418 6.54 13.96 4.28
C SER A 418 6.85 12.67 5.04
N PRO A 419 6.88 11.52 4.38
CA PRO A 419 7.38 10.28 4.98
C PRO A 419 8.90 10.15 4.92
N TYR A 420 9.60 11.15 4.36
CA TYR A 420 11.01 11.11 4.01
C TYR A 420 11.79 12.28 4.54
N TYR A 421 13.11 12.07 4.70
CA TYR A 421 14.12 13.10 4.74
C TYR A 421 14.73 13.26 3.35
N LEU A 422 14.57 14.44 2.74
CA LEU A 422 15.04 14.74 1.39
C LEU A 422 15.95 15.97 1.42
N GLY A 423 17.09 15.89 0.75
CA GLY A 423 18.02 17.00 0.75
C GLY A 423 19.28 16.75 -0.05
N PHE A 424 20.39 17.28 0.42
CA PHE A 424 21.64 17.31 -0.30
C PHE A 424 22.82 16.92 0.57
N GLY A 425 23.76 16.18 -0.02
CA GLY A 425 24.99 15.80 0.65
C GLY A 425 26.08 16.88 0.53
N LYS A 426 26.77 17.18 1.63
CA LYS A 426 28.01 17.96 1.65
C LYS A 426 29.21 17.02 1.81
N GLY A 427 30.13 17.01 0.85
CA GLY A 427 31.35 16.21 0.93
C GLY A 427 32.23 16.38 -0.31
N SER A 428 33.45 15.84 -0.25
CA SER A 428 34.31 15.69 -1.44
C SER A 428 33.87 14.42 -2.19
N ASP A 429 34.19 14.32 -3.47
CA ASP A 429 33.77 13.33 -4.45
C ASP A 429 33.85 11.84 -4.05
N LYS A 430 34.35 11.50 -2.86
CA LYS A 430 34.52 10.13 -2.39
C LYS A 430 33.89 9.81 -1.03
N GLU A 431 33.52 10.80 -0.23
CA GLU A 431 32.88 10.59 1.06
C GLU A 431 31.85 11.69 1.35
N LEU A 432 30.59 11.36 1.33
CA LEU A 432 29.54 12.19 1.89
C LEU A 432 29.76 12.33 3.41
N LYS A 433 30.07 13.53 3.88
CA LYS A 433 30.32 13.76 5.31
C LYS A 433 29.13 14.30 6.08
N LYS A 434 28.18 14.95 5.40
CA LYS A 434 26.95 15.49 6.00
C LYS A 434 25.82 15.55 4.97
N ALA A 435 24.62 15.25 5.41
CA ALA A 435 23.39 15.51 4.66
C ALA A 435 22.73 16.81 5.19
N TYR A 436 22.19 17.59 4.28
CA TYR A 436 21.39 18.78 4.60
C TYR A 436 19.98 18.57 4.07
N TYR A 437 19.06 18.25 4.96
CA TYR A 437 17.66 17.96 4.60
C TYR A 437 16.87 19.26 4.53
N ILE A 438 16.21 19.48 3.38
CA ILE A 438 15.32 20.62 3.14
C ILE A 438 13.85 20.26 3.34
N ILE A 439 13.53 18.97 3.23
CA ILE A 439 12.26 18.38 3.62
C ILE A 439 12.58 17.30 4.64
N LYS A 440 11.91 17.35 5.78
CA LYS A 440 12.07 16.38 6.86
C LYS A 440 10.82 15.50 6.98
N LYS A 441 10.98 14.31 7.53
CA LYS A 441 9.85 13.48 7.90
C LYS A 441 8.93 14.25 8.85
N GLY A 442 7.63 14.22 8.58
CA GLY A 442 6.62 14.95 9.33
C GLY A 442 6.40 16.41 8.89
N ASP A 443 7.25 16.97 8.02
CA ASP A 443 7.01 18.29 7.45
C ASP A 443 5.70 18.28 6.63
N VAL A 444 4.93 19.37 6.77
CA VAL A 444 3.74 19.60 5.97
C VAL A 444 4.12 19.92 4.55
N ILE A 445 3.63 19.14 3.61
CA ILE A 445 3.90 19.29 2.19
C ILE A 445 2.77 20.08 1.53
N ASP A 446 3.14 21.15 0.83
CA ASP A 446 2.28 21.80 -0.16
C ASP A 446 2.55 21.08 -1.49
N CYS A 447 1.67 20.10 -1.79
CA CYS A 447 1.89 19.18 -2.90
C CYS A 447 2.11 19.92 -4.22
N ASP A 448 3.04 19.40 -5.02
CA ASP A 448 3.46 19.96 -6.31
C ASP A 448 4.23 21.29 -6.24
N LYS A 449 4.38 21.90 -5.06
CA LYS A 449 5.20 23.09 -4.90
C LYS A 449 6.62 22.74 -4.49
N PRO A 450 7.63 23.18 -5.26
CA PRO A 450 9.03 22.90 -4.92
C PRO A 450 9.49 23.69 -3.69
N VAL A 451 10.16 22.99 -2.78
CA VAL A 451 10.95 23.59 -1.72
C VAL A 451 12.37 23.77 -2.24
N PHE A 452 12.81 25.01 -2.38
CA PHE A 452 14.16 25.33 -2.85
C PHE A 452 15.16 25.39 -1.70
N VAL A 453 16.42 25.10 -2.00
CA VAL A 453 17.51 25.17 -1.02
C VAL A 453 17.71 26.62 -0.56
N LYS A 454 17.75 26.82 0.74
CA LYS A 454 17.95 28.13 1.37
C LYS A 454 19.28 28.18 2.12
N ASN A 455 19.88 29.36 2.16
CA ASN A 455 20.96 29.68 3.08
C ASN A 455 20.40 29.86 4.51
N PRO A 456 21.25 29.84 5.55
CA PRO A 456 20.82 30.04 6.94
C PRO A 456 20.10 31.39 7.19
N ASP A 457 20.35 32.41 6.36
CA ASP A 457 19.70 33.72 6.41
C ASP A 457 18.34 33.76 5.67
N GLY A 458 17.89 32.62 5.13
CA GLY A 458 16.64 32.48 4.39
C GLY A 458 16.70 32.87 2.90
N THR A 459 17.83 33.35 2.41
CA THR A 459 18.04 33.62 0.98
C THR A 459 18.20 32.34 0.18
N ASP A 460 17.93 32.40 -1.14
CA ASP A 460 18.10 31.24 -2.00
C ASP A 460 19.58 30.84 -2.13
N THR A 461 19.85 29.53 -2.04
CA THR A 461 21.19 29.01 -2.32
C THR A 461 21.35 28.87 -3.83
N LEU A 462 22.38 29.51 -4.36
CA LEU A 462 22.69 29.53 -5.78
C LEU A 462 23.91 28.65 -6.09
N PHE A 463 23.76 27.74 -7.06
CA PHE A 463 24.78 26.77 -7.43
C PHE A 463 25.41 27.08 -8.80
N ILE A 464 26.70 26.81 -8.91
CA ILE A 464 27.41 26.77 -10.20
C ILE A 464 27.51 25.32 -10.69
N ALA A 465 27.41 25.09 -11.99
CA ALA A 465 27.33 23.75 -12.58
C ALA A 465 28.45 22.76 -12.16
N LYS A 466 29.61 23.28 -11.75
CA LYS A 466 30.76 22.46 -11.33
C LYS A 466 30.74 22.03 -9.85
N LYS A 467 29.79 22.53 -9.05
CA LYS A 467 29.72 22.29 -7.59
C LYS A 467 28.31 21.93 -7.13
N ILE A 468 27.65 21.06 -7.88
CA ILE A 468 26.31 20.61 -7.53
C ILE A 468 26.39 19.49 -6.50
N PRO A 469 25.67 19.61 -5.38
CA PRO A 469 25.65 18.58 -4.37
C PRO A 469 24.90 17.33 -4.85
N LEU A 470 25.22 16.19 -4.25
CA LEU A 470 24.46 14.97 -4.44
C LEU A 470 23.08 15.10 -3.78
N PHE A 471 22.03 14.60 -4.44
CA PHE A 471 20.73 14.43 -3.83
C PHE A 471 20.79 13.27 -2.81
N VAL A 472 20.17 13.45 -1.66
CA VAL A 472 20.09 12.43 -0.60
C VAL A 472 18.65 12.20 -0.18
N PHE A 473 18.35 10.93 0.04
CA PHE A 473 17.07 10.42 0.43
C PHE A 473 17.25 9.50 1.63
N ASN A 474 16.38 9.61 2.64
CA ASN A 474 16.43 8.76 3.82
C ASN A 474 15.04 8.48 4.40
N LEU A 475 14.87 7.29 4.95
CA LEU A 475 13.68 6.82 5.64
C LEU A 475 13.85 6.77 7.17
N ASP A 476 15.08 6.89 7.68
CA ASP A 476 15.42 6.66 9.07
C ASP A 476 15.18 7.89 9.95
N ASP A 477 14.47 7.72 11.06
CA ASP A 477 14.20 8.76 12.06
C ASP A 477 15.42 9.17 12.86
N SER A 478 16.50 8.38 12.87
CA SER A 478 17.77 8.74 13.52
C SER A 478 18.49 9.93 12.87
N CYS A 479 17.99 10.39 11.71
CA CYS A 479 18.55 11.51 10.95
C CYS A 479 18.25 12.89 11.52
N GLU A 480 17.46 13.02 12.56
CA GLU A 480 17.19 14.33 13.20
C GLU A 480 18.43 15.04 13.77
N LYS A 481 19.52 14.31 13.96
CA LYS A 481 20.77 14.90 14.47
C LYS A 481 21.69 15.27 13.31
N GLU A 482 21.99 16.56 13.18
CA GLU A 482 22.85 17.18 12.15
C GLU A 482 24.24 16.53 11.93
N SER A 483 24.59 15.52 12.69
CA SER A 483 25.95 14.92 12.72
C SER A 483 26.08 13.62 11.95
N ALA A 484 25.00 13.02 11.44
CA ALA A 484 25.05 11.72 10.79
C ALA A 484 24.74 11.80 9.30
N LEU A 485 25.58 11.20 8.50
CA LEU A 485 25.37 10.89 7.10
C LEU A 485 24.49 9.68 6.99
N TRP A 486 23.24 9.91 6.82
CA TRP A 486 22.27 8.83 6.69
C TRP A 486 21.38 9.08 5.50
N GLY A 487 21.95 9.17 4.33
CA GLY A 487 21.18 9.27 3.12
C GLY A 487 21.79 8.36 2.07
N GLU A 488 20.96 7.71 1.31
CA GLU A 488 21.37 7.07 0.08
C GLU A 488 21.54 8.16 -0.98
N PRO A 489 22.77 8.36 -1.51
CA PRO A 489 22.98 9.36 -2.56
C PRO A 489 22.35 8.90 -3.86
N LEU A 490 21.53 9.75 -4.48
CA LEU A 490 20.82 9.50 -5.73
C LEU A 490 21.53 10.20 -6.92
N GLY A 491 22.78 9.87 -7.18
CA GLY A 491 23.51 10.41 -8.32
C GLY A 491 23.82 11.90 -8.25
N GLU A 492 24.45 12.39 -9.31
CA GLU A 492 24.72 13.81 -9.49
C GLU A 492 23.53 14.48 -10.14
N TYR A 493 23.09 15.64 -9.65
CA TYR A 493 22.05 16.47 -10.27
C TYR A 493 22.28 16.70 -11.75
N GLN A 494 23.55 16.80 -12.13
CA GLN A 494 23.95 17.05 -13.50
C GLN A 494 23.42 15.98 -14.47
N LYS A 495 23.42 14.71 -14.06
CA LYS A 495 22.86 13.61 -14.85
C LYS A 495 21.33 13.60 -14.81
N MET A 496 20.74 13.87 -13.64
CA MET A 496 19.29 13.79 -13.47
C MET A 496 18.55 14.95 -14.10
N LEU A 497 19.09 16.17 -13.97
CA LEU A 497 18.42 17.39 -14.42
C LEU A 497 18.97 17.94 -15.74
N GLU A 498 19.85 17.21 -16.43
CA GLU A 498 20.48 17.65 -17.68
C GLU A 498 21.04 19.08 -17.56
N LEU A 499 21.89 19.31 -16.58
CA LEU A 499 22.45 20.64 -16.30
C LEU A 499 23.49 21.01 -17.37
N ARG A 500 23.31 22.17 -17.98
CA ARG A 500 24.24 22.74 -18.96
C ARG A 500 25.23 23.72 -18.33
N PRO A 501 26.36 24.03 -18.97
CA PRO A 501 27.19 25.16 -18.59
C PRO A 501 26.40 26.46 -18.53
N LEU A 502 26.67 27.32 -17.55
CA LEU A 502 26.00 28.58 -17.33
C LEU A 502 26.89 29.75 -17.74
N GLU A 503 26.27 30.84 -18.16
CA GLU A 503 26.91 32.12 -18.30
C GLU A 503 27.39 32.65 -16.92
N SER A 504 28.34 33.58 -16.92
CA SER A 504 28.96 34.06 -15.70
C SER A 504 27.99 34.70 -14.68
N TRP A 505 26.90 35.26 -15.19
CA TRP A 505 25.82 35.89 -14.41
C TRP A 505 24.66 34.95 -14.06
N GLN A 506 24.65 33.72 -14.58
CA GLN A 506 23.60 32.72 -14.31
C GLN A 506 23.99 31.78 -13.17
N ARG A 507 23.00 31.31 -12.43
CA ARG A 507 23.13 30.29 -11.37
C ARG A 507 21.95 29.33 -11.42
N TYR A 508 22.19 28.12 -10.93
CA TYR A 508 21.13 27.15 -10.66
C TYR A 508 20.53 27.39 -9.29
N LYS A 509 19.22 27.33 -9.23
CA LYS A 509 18.43 27.20 -8.01
C LYS A 509 17.78 25.82 -8.06
N LEU A 510 17.95 25.03 -7.01
CA LEU A 510 17.55 23.62 -6.97
C LEU A 510 16.50 23.41 -5.89
N GLY A 511 15.50 22.60 -6.21
CA GLY A 511 14.39 22.31 -5.32
C GLY A 511 13.88 20.89 -5.43
N ILE A 512 13.00 20.52 -4.51
CA ILE A 512 12.36 19.22 -4.42
C ILE A 512 10.88 19.46 -4.15
N SER A 513 10.01 18.72 -4.81
CA SER A 513 8.59 18.63 -4.43
C SER A 513 8.17 17.17 -4.23
N LEU A 514 7.06 17.01 -3.51
CA LEU A 514 6.31 15.78 -3.40
C LEU A 514 4.89 16.03 -3.93
N ASP A 515 4.36 15.14 -4.71
CA ASP A 515 2.97 15.16 -5.12
C ASP A 515 2.04 14.53 -4.05
N LYS A 516 0.74 14.43 -4.32
CA LYS A 516 -0.22 13.79 -3.41
C LYS A 516 0.04 12.30 -3.19
N SER A 517 0.66 11.63 -4.15
CA SER A 517 1.11 10.24 -4.07
C SER A 517 2.48 10.09 -3.37
N MET A 518 3.06 11.20 -2.85
CA MET A 518 4.39 11.29 -2.25
C MET A 518 5.52 10.87 -3.21
N ILE A 519 5.34 11.05 -4.50
CA ILE A 519 6.37 10.81 -5.51
C ILE A 519 7.24 12.07 -5.62
N ILE A 520 8.55 11.83 -5.65
CA ILE A 520 9.55 12.90 -5.57
C ILE A 520 9.80 13.47 -6.97
N THR A 521 9.83 14.80 -7.07
CA THR A 521 10.25 15.53 -8.26
C THR A 521 11.40 16.47 -7.91
N LEU A 522 12.48 16.39 -8.68
CA LEU A 522 13.59 17.33 -8.60
C LEU A 522 13.35 18.50 -9.55
N HIS A 523 13.66 19.71 -9.10
CA HIS A 523 13.46 20.96 -9.84
C HIS A 523 14.76 21.71 -10.02
N LYS A 524 14.92 22.31 -11.20
CA LYS A 524 15.99 23.28 -11.48
C LYS A 524 15.37 24.58 -11.99
N GLN A 525 15.94 25.71 -11.58
CA GLN A 525 15.71 27.00 -12.20
C GLN A 525 17.06 27.63 -12.53
N ILE A 526 17.18 28.29 -13.68
CA ILE A 526 18.31 29.15 -14.02
C ILE A 526 17.89 30.58 -13.73
N VAL A 527 18.61 31.25 -12.86
CA VAL A 527 18.33 32.60 -12.36
C VAL A 527 19.51 33.51 -12.51
N ASP A 528 19.29 34.84 -12.52
CA ASP A 528 20.33 35.85 -12.44
C ASP A 528 20.96 35.88 -11.04
N VAL A 529 22.28 35.92 -10.95
CA VAL A 529 23.01 35.99 -9.68
C VAL A 529 22.67 37.23 -8.87
N ASN A 530 22.35 38.35 -9.52
CA ASN A 530 21.98 39.62 -8.89
C ASN A 530 20.49 39.78 -8.63
N ASN A 531 19.65 38.96 -9.32
CA ASN A 531 18.20 38.96 -9.16
C ASN A 531 17.65 37.52 -9.19
N PRO A 532 17.75 36.76 -8.07
CA PRO A 532 17.34 35.35 -8.01
C PRO A 532 15.84 35.10 -8.26
N ASN A 533 15.01 36.14 -8.30
CA ASN A 533 13.60 36.04 -8.63
C ASN A 533 13.33 36.06 -10.15
N GLU A 534 14.33 36.43 -10.93
CA GLU A 534 14.21 36.42 -12.39
C GLU A 534 14.64 35.06 -12.94
N VAL A 535 13.65 34.25 -13.31
CA VAL A 535 13.85 32.88 -13.80
C VAL A 535 13.88 32.89 -15.33
N TYR A 536 14.99 32.43 -15.89
CA TYR A 536 15.21 32.34 -17.34
C TYR A 536 14.87 31.00 -17.93
N GLU A 537 15.05 29.94 -17.15
CA GLU A 537 14.76 28.57 -17.57
C GLU A 537 14.33 27.75 -16.36
N GLU A 538 13.33 26.92 -16.57
CA GLU A 538 12.87 25.92 -15.60
C GLU A 538 12.94 24.52 -16.17
N GLY A 539 13.17 23.54 -15.31
CA GLY A 539 13.12 22.14 -15.66
C GLY A 539 12.90 21.30 -14.41
N HIS A 540 12.33 20.15 -14.62
CA HIS A 540 12.10 19.20 -13.54
C HIS A 540 12.25 17.76 -14.04
N VAL A 541 12.51 16.84 -13.12
CA VAL A 541 12.52 15.41 -13.37
C VAL A 541 11.81 14.71 -12.22
N ARG A 542 10.82 13.91 -12.58
CA ARG A 542 10.14 13.01 -11.65
C ARG A 542 11.02 11.79 -11.44
N LEU A 543 11.23 11.39 -10.18
CA LEU A 543 12.03 10.21 -9.87
C LEU A 543 11.15 8.96 -9.98
N ASP A 544 11.10 8.40 -11.17
CA ASP A 544 10.24 7.27 -11.51
C ASP A 544 10.81 5.91 -11.07
N GLU A 545 12.13 5.81 -10.90
CA GLU A 545 12.84 4.57 -10.57
C GLU A 545 13.97 4.81 -9.55
N ILE A 546 13.62 5.23 -8.34
CA ILE A 546 14.61 5.54 -7.29
C ILE A 546 15.46 4.32 -6.95
N TYR A 547 14.84 3.15 -6.81
CA TYR A 547 15.55 1.93 -6.45
C TYR A 547 16.53 1.47 -7.53
N ALA A 548 16.18 1.57 -8.80
CA ALA A 548 17.07 1.25 -9.91
C ALA A 548 18.28 2.20 -9.95
N ILE A 549 18.06 3.48 -9.67
CA ILE A 549 19.14 4.49 -9.56
C ILE A 549 20.06 4.15 -8.38
N LEU A 550 19.53 3.81 -7.22
CA LEU A 550 20.30 3.41 -6.04
C LEU A 550 21.09 2.12 -6.29
N GLY A 551 20.46 1.11 -6.89
CA GLY A 551 21.10 -0.17 -7.21
C GLY A 551 22.33 0.00 -8.10
N ASN A 552 22.21 0.75 -9.19
CA ASN A 552 23.32 1.04 -10.10
C ASN A 552 24.48 1.77 -9.40
N MET A 553 24.19 2.70 -8.50
CA MET A 553 25.21 3.43 -7.76
C MET A 553 25.92 2.57 -6.71
N ILE A 554 25.22 1.63 -6.07
CA ILE A 554 25.82 0.68 -5.12
C ILE A 554 26.78 -0.26 -5.86
N GLU A 555 26.42 -0.72 -7.06
CA GLU A 555 27.29 -1.55 -7.91
C GLU A 555 28.52 -0.80 -8.42
N GLU A 556 28.35 0.44 -8.89
CA GLU A 556 29.49 1.29 -9.32
C GLU A 556 30.47 1.60 -8.17
N ARG A 557 30.02 1.60 -6.91
CA ARG A 557 30.89 1.81 -5.74
C ARG A 557 31.59 0.54 -5.24
N ARG A 558 31.08 -0.64 -5.60
CA ARG A 558 31.69 -1.95 -5.26
C ARG A 558 32.78 -2.35 -6.24
N ASN A 559 32.80 -1.79 -7.44
CA ASN A 559 33.84 -1.92 -8.48
C ASN A 559 34.82 -0.73 -8.41
#